data_ae8caecb193357a3f698bf986c52558a
#
_entry.id   ae8caecb193357a3f698bf986c52558a
#
_cell.length_a   1.000
_cell.length_b   1.000
_cell.length_c   1.000
_cell.angle_alpha   90.00
_cell.angle_beta   90.00
_cell.angle_gamma   90.00
#
_symmetry.space_group_name_H-M   'P 1'
#
loop_
_entity.id
_entity.type
_entity.pdbx_description
1 polymer ?
#
loop_
_entity_poly.entity_id
_entity_poly.type
_entity_poly.pdbx_seq_one_letter_code
_entity_poly.pdbx_strand_id
1 'polypeptide(L)'
;GLNHRTAPLAVRERLFAGCQEEVNLLGDLRAIDGVREILHLATCNRVELVASVDETSQAMDALKSYLVKYGGLANDEALCCLYGYQDEEAIRHLFRVTSSLDSLVMGEAQILGQVKEAYRQAMSQNATGIALNRLMHRAFRTAKRVRTETGIAANPVSVSFAAVELAKKIFST
;
A
#
# COMPACT_ATOMS: atom_id res chain seq x y z
N GLY A 1 4.90 5.94 2.34
CA GLY A 1 3.72 5.32 2.94
C GLY A 1 3.87 5.02 4.42
N LEU A 2 2.82 4.49 5.00
CA LEU A 2 2.80 3.94 6.37
C LEU A 2 2.00 2.63 6.40
N ASN A 3 2.25 1.81 7.42
CA ASN A 3 1.52 0.55 7.59
C ASN A 3 1.35 0.19 9.08
N HIS A 4 0.76 -0.97 9.34
CA HIS A 4 0.47 -1.48 10.69
C HIS A 4 1.70 -1.66 11.59
N ARG A 5 2.93 -1.67 11.02
CA ARG A 5 4.19 -1.78 11.79
C ARG A 5 4.75 -0.42 12.14
N THR A 6 4.49 0.60 11.32
CA THR A 6 5.10 1.93 11.48
C THR A 6 4.15 2.93 12.10
N ALA A 7 2.83 2.70 12.04
CA ALA A 7 1.83 3.65 12.49
C ALA A 7 0.74 3.01 13.37
N PRO A 8 0.35 3.67 14.47
CA PRO A 8 -0.81 3.29 15.28
C PRO A 8 -2.10 3.27 14.45
N LEU A 9 -3.11 2.51 14.92
CA LEU A 9 -4.39 2.39 14.22
C LEU A 9 -5.04 3.75 13.96
N ALA A 10 -5.11 4.62 14.96
CA ALA A 10 -5.72 5.94 14.84
C ALA A 10 -5.08 6.83 13.76
N VAL A 11 -3.78 6.73 13.56
CA VAL A 11 -3.06 7.45 12.49
C VAL A 11 -3.42 6.89 11.12
N ARG A 12 -3.46 5.55 10.99
CA ARG A 12 -3.84 4.87 9.74
C ARG A 12 -5.28 5.17 9.33
N GLU A 13 -6.21 5.16 10.29
CA GLU A 13 -7.63 5.47 10.05
C GLU A 13 -7.83 6.91 9.59
N ARG A 14 -7.16 7.88 10.23
CA ARG A 14 -7.22 9.29 9.81
C ARG A 14 -6.72 9.47 8.37
N LEU A 15 -5.57 8.88 8.05
CA LEU A 15 -5.00 8.99 6.71
C LEU A 15 -5.86 8.27 5.66
N PHE A 16 -6.39 7.10 6.01
CA PHE A 16 -7.31 6.36 5.13
C PHE A 16 -8.57 7.17 4.84
N ALA A 17 -9.19 7.76 5.85
CA ALA A 17 -10.38 8.58 5.69
C ALA A 17 -10.09 9.84 4.86
N GLY A 18 -9.02 10.57 5.15
CA GLY A 18 -8.63 11.76 4.40
C GLY A 18 -8.40 11.47 2.91
N CYS A 19 -7.75 10.36 2.60
CA CYS A 19 -7.54 9.95 1.20
C CYS A 19 -8.83 9.51 0.49
N GLN A 20 -9.87 9.09 1.21
CA GLN A 20 -11.16 8.72 0.61
C GLN A 20 -12.08 9.92 0.34
N GLU A 21 -11.95 10.97 1.11
CA GLU A 21 -12.74 12.20 0.93
C GLU A 21 -12.23 13.06 -0.24
N GLU A 22 -11.02 12.83 -0.71
CA GLU A 22 -10.42 13.60 -1.80
C GLU A 22 -10.96 13.17 -3.16
N VAL A 23 -11.64 14.11 -3.83
CA VAL A 23 -12.31 13.84 -5.11
C VAL A 23 -11.32 13.64 -6.26
N ASN A 24 -10.14 14.25 -6.20
CA ASN A 24 -9.13 14.21 -7.28
C ASN A 24 -7.73 13.84 -6.81
N LEU A 25 -7.62 12.94 -5.84
CA LEU A 25 -6.38 12.55 -5.19
C LEU A 25 -5.23 12.26 -6.20
N LEU A 26 -5.49 11.43 -7.21
CA LEU A 26 -4.45 11.06 -8.18
C LEU A 26 -4.08 12.22 -9.11
N GLY A 27 -5.02 13.11 -9.41
CA GLY A 27 -4.75 14.33 -10.18
C GLY A 27 -3.83 15.28 -9.43
N ASP A 28 -4.11 15.50 -8.15
CA ASP A 28 -3.30 16.39 -7.31
C ASP A 28 -1.91 15.82 -7.06
N LEU A 29 -1.81 14.51 -6.82
CA LEU A 29 -0.51 13.81 -6.68
C LEU A 29 0.32 13.89 -7.98
N ARG A 30 -0.32 13.81 -9.14
CA ARG A 30 0.38 13.98 -10.44
C ARG A 30 0.80 15.42 -10.72
N ALA A 31 0.12 16.40 -10.14
CA ALA A 31 0.49 17.82 -10.27
C ALA A 31 1.74 18.18 -9.44
N ILE A 32 2.20 17.30 -8.57
CA ILE A 32 3.47 17.48 -7.86
C ILE A 32 4.62 17.44 -8.86
N ASP A 33 5.48 18.44 -8.80
CA ASP A 33 6.62 18.56 -9.72
C ASP A 33 7.52 17.33 -9.67
N GLY A 34 7.93 16.85 -10.83
CA GLY A 34 8.73 15.65 -11.00
C GLY A 34 7.95 14.33 -10.90
N VAL A 35 6.66 14.30 -10.52
CA VAL A 35 5.86 13.06 -10.52
C VAL A 35 5.32 12.78 -11.92
N ARG A 36 5.75 11.67 -12.52
CA ARG A 36 5.36 11.22 -13.85
C ARG A 36 4.18 10.24 -13.82
N GLU A 37 4.25 9.29 -12.91
CA GLU A 37 3.24 8.25 -12.75
C GLU A 37 3.00 8.05 -11.26
N ILE A 38 1.77 7.74 -10.87
CA ILE A 38 1.40 7.56 -9.47
C ILE A 38 0.32 6.48 -9.32
N LEU A 39 0.43 5.69 -8.27
CA LEU A 39 -0.57 4.75 -7.79
C LEU A 39 -0.78 4.98 -6.30
N HIS A 40 -2.01 4.99 -5.86
CA HIS A 40 -2.40 5.10 -4.47
C HIS A 40 -3.02 3.78 -4.00
N LEU A 41 -2.44 3.19 -2.96
CA LEU A 41 -2.95 2.00 -2.29
C LEU A 41 -3.38 2.35 -0.88
N ALA A 42 -4.66 2.29 -0.59
CA ALA A 42 -5.21 2.48 0.74
C ALA A 42 -6.02 1.27 1.19
N THR A 43 -5.70 0.78 2.37
CA THR A 43 -6.38 -0.32 3.05
C THR A 43 -6.45 -0.03 4.56
N CYS A 44 -7.19 -0.83 5.33
CA CYS A 44 -7.21 -0.70 6.79
C CYS A 44 -5.81 -0.83 7.45
N ASN A 45 -4.85 -1.47 6.77
CA ASN A 45 -3.53 -1.78 7.32
C ASN A 45 -2.38 -0.99 6.71
N ARG A 46 -2.61 -0.24 5.62
CA ARG A 46 -1.58 0.58 4.96
C ARG A 46 -2.17 1.66 4.08
N VAL A 47 -1.44 2.75 3.97
CA VAL A 47 -1.62 3.76 2.93
C VAL A 47 -0.26 4.01 2.29
N GLU A 48 -0.17 3.78 0.98
CA GLU A 48 1.08 3.86 0.22
C GLU A 48 0.87 4.59 -1.10
N LEU A 49 1.86 5.37 -1.48
CA LEU A 49 1.99 5.96 -2.80
C LEU A 49 3.17 5.28 -3.52
N VAL A 50 2.93 4.81 -4.74
CA VAL A 50 3.98 4.26 -5.61
C VAL A 50 4.09 5.18 -6.82
N ALA A 51 5.24 5.80 -7.01
CA ALA A 51 5.43 6.80 -8.05
C ALA A 51 6.64 6.51 -8.93
N SER A 52 6.57 6.91 -10.20
CA SER A 52 7.72 7.13 -11.05
C SER A 52 8.00 8.62 -11.09
N VAL A 53 9.21 9.02 -10.76
CA VAL A 53 9.59 10.43 -10.57
C VAL A 53 10.90 10.74 -11.31
N ASP A 54 11.13 12.03 -11.59
CA ASP A 54 12.38 12.48 -12.22
C ASP A 54 13.51 12.63 -11.19
N GLU A 55 13.21 13.34 -10.08
CA GLU A 55 14.16 13.57 -8.97
C GLU A 55 13.60 13.02 -7.67
N THR A 56 14.21 11.95 -7.18
CA THR A 56 13.62 11.13 -6.10
C THR A 56 13.53 11.87 -4.77
N SER A 57 14.55 12.67 -4.39
CA SER A 57 14.56 13.33 -3.09
C SER A 57 13.43 14.36 -2.93
N GLN A 58 13.29 15.25 -3.90
CA GLN A 58 12.28 16.32 -3.87
C GLN A 58 10.86 15.74 -3.96
N ALA A 59 10.63 14.79 -4.87
CA ALA A 59 9.34 14.13 -5.00
C ALA A 59 8.96 13.32 -3.76
N MET A 60 9.92 12.64 -3.11
CA MET A 60 9.68 11.90 -1.88
C MET A 60 9.18 12.80 -0.76
N ASP A 61 9.82 13.95 -0.54
CA ASP A 61 9.43 14.90 0.49
C ASP A 61 8.07 15.54 0.20
N ALA A 62 7.80 15.87 -1.06
CA ALA A 62 6.52 16.41 -1.49
C ALA A 62 5.38 15.39 -1.31
N LEU A 63 5.59 14.12 -1.68
CA LEU A 63 4.62 13.03 -1.51
C LEU A 63 4.36 12.74 -0.02
N LYS A 64 5.39 12.76 0.82
CA LYS A 64 5.22 12.63 2.28
C LYS A 64 4.44 13.80 2.86
N SER A 65 4.78 15.03 2.47
CA SER A 65 4.07 16.24 2.90
C SER A 65 2.60 16.22 2.48
N TYR A 66 2.33 15.70 1.29
CA TYR A 66 0.95 15.50 0.83
C TYR A 66 0.19 14.55 1.75
N LEU A 67 0.74 13.38 2.07
CA LEU A 67 0.10 12.42 2.98
C LEU A 67 -0.15 13.01 4.37
N VAL A 68 0.81 13.77 4.90
CA VAL A 68 0.66 14.47 6.20
C VAL A 68 -0.52 15.43 6.17
N LYS A 69 -0.58 16.27 5.15
CA LYS A 69 -1.65 17.26 4.99
C LYS A 69 -3.03 16.60 4.92
N TYR A 70 -3.17 15.58 4.10
CA TYR A 70 -4.47 14.90 3.89
C TYR A 70 -4.90 14.03 5.07
N GLY A 71 -3.94 13.46 5.80
CA GLY A 71 -4.24 12.73 7.03
C GLY A 71 -4.58 13.63 8.23
N GLY A 72 -4.45 14.97 8.08
CA GLY A 72 -4.58 15.90 9.21
C GLY A 72 -3.62 15.56 10.34
N LEU A 73 -2.43 15.03 9.99
CA LEU A 73 -1.44 14.59 10.96
C LEU A 73 -0.61 15.76 11.43
N ALA A 74 -0.25 15.79 12.74
CA ALA A 74 0.79 16.70 13.21
C ALA A 74 2.13 16.28 12.57
N ASN A 75 2.96 17.25 12.19
CA ASN A 75 4.23 16.99 11.49
C ASN A 75 5.13 16.01 12.24
N ASP A 76 5.26 16.15 13.55
CA ASP A 76 6.12 15.29 14.38
C ASP A 76 5.58 13.85 14.47
N GLU A 77 4.26 13.68 14.54
CA GLU A 77 3.60 12.38 14.59
C GLU A 77 3.71 11.65 13.24
N ALA A 78 3.61 12.39 12.14
CA ALA A 78 3.65 11.84 10.80
C ALA A 78 5.06 11.41 10.37
N LEU A 79 6.07 12.21 10.69
CA LEU A 79 7.46 11.93 10.30
C LEU A 79 7.99 10.61 10.88
N CYS A 80 7.57 10.28 12.10
CA CYS A 80 7.94 9.02 12.76
C CYS A 80 7.25 7.78 12.13
N CYS A 81 6.13 7.96 11.47
CA CYS A 81 5.30 6.87 10.94
C CYS A 81 5.54 6.58 9.46
N LEU A 82 5.98 7.60 8.69
CA LEU A 82 6.14 7.50 7.25
C LEU A 82 7.49 6.91 6.87
N TYR A 83 7.47 5.84 6.09
CA TYR A 83 8.65 5.33 5.40
C TYR A 83 8.71 5.80 3.94
N GLY A 84 9.89 5.71 3.35
CA GLY A 84 10.11 5.90 1.92
C GLY A 84 11.16 4.92 1.42
N TYR A 85 10.91 4.33 0.28
CA TYR A 85 11.82 3.43 -0.43
C TYR A 85 12.09 3.98 -1.82
N GLN A 86 13.28 3.72 -2.35
CA GLN A 86 13.70 4.19 -3.67
C GLN A 86 14.20 3.01 -4.51
N ASP A 87 14.06 3.12 -5.80
CA ASP A 87 14.61 2.22 -6.80
C ASP A 87 14.35 0.73 -6.49
N GLU A 88 15.37 -0.06 -6.30
CA GLU A 88 15.25 -1.50 -6.05
C GLU A 88 14.51 -1.81 -4.75
N GLU A 89 14.69 -1.00 -3.71
CA GLU A 89 13.99 -1.19 -2.43
C GLU A 89 12.49 -0.95 -2.59
N ALA A 90 12.09 0.06 -3.35
CA ALA A 90 10.68 0.34 -3.65
C ALA A 90 10.05 -0.82 -4.44
N ILE A 91 10.76 -1.33 -5.46
CA ILE A 91 10.33 -2.48 -6.26
C ILE A 91 10.18 -3.72 -5.37
N ARG A 92 11.16 -4.01 -4.54
CA ARG A 92 11.16 -5.14 -3.61
C ARG A 92 10.01 -5.04 -2.61
N HIS A 93 9.79 -3.86 -2.04
CA HIS A 93 8.68 -3.60 -1.13
C HIS A 93 7.34 -3.87 -1.81
N LEU A 94 7.08 -3.29 -2.98
CA LEU A 94 5.84 -3.50 -3.72
C LEU A 94 5.58 -4.99 -4.03
N PHE A 95 6.62 -5.74 -4.40
CA PHE A 95 6.50 -7.18 -4.65
C PHE A 95 6.14 -7.95 -3.38
N ARG A 96 6.73 -7.60 -2.24
CA ARG A 96 6.40 -8.19 -0.93
C ARG A 96 4.95 -7.90 -0.55
N VAL A 97 4.51 -6.65 -0.69
CA VAL A 97 3.13 -6.24 -0.43
C VAL A 97 2.15 -7.00 -1.31
N THR A 98 2.38 -6.98 -2.62
CA THR A 98 1.50 -7.63 -3.60
C THR A 98 1.43 -9.16 -3.40
N SER A 99 2.51 -9.76 -2.88
CA SER A 99 2.60 -11.19 -2.57
C SER A 99 2.09 -11.56 -1.17
N SER A 100 1.51 -10.63 -0.42
CA SER A 100 1.03 -10.81 0.96
C SER A 100 2.13 -11.17 1.97
N LEU A 101 3.39 -10.87 1.67
CA LEU A 101 4.55 -11.13 2.55
C LEU A 101 4.75 -10.03 3.59
N ASP A 102 4.08 -8.88 3.40
CA ASP A 102 4.11 -7.73 4.30
C ASP A 102 2.73 -7.40 4.89
N SER A 103 1.78 -8.31 4.82
CA SER A 103 0.45 -8.17 5.39
C SER A 103 0.45 -8.46 6.90
N LEU A 104 -0.54 -7.91 7.63
CA LEU A 104 -0.75 -8.21 9.05
C LEU A 104 -0.93 -9.71 9.27
N VAL A 105 -1.67 -10.35 8.38
CA VAL A 105 -1.80 -11.80 8.29
C VAL A 105 -1.08 -12.24 7.01
N MET A 106 0.07 -12.90 7.17
CA MET A 106 0.89 -13.34 6.04
C MET A 106 0.12 -14.33 5.17
N GLY A 107 0.13 -14.13 3.86
CA GLY A 107 -0.57 -15.00 2.91
C GLY A 107 -2.03 -14.62 2.67
N GLU A 108 -2.55 -13.56 3.29
CA GLU A 108 -3.91 -13.07 3.06
C GLU A 108 -4.16 -12.79 1.57
N ALA A 109 -5.27 -13.35 1.05
CA ALA A 109 -5.59 -13.20 -0.37
C ALA A 109 -6.08 -11.80 -0.76
N GLN A 110 -6.59 -11.04 0.22
CA GLN A 110 -7.29 -9.79 0.00
C GLN A 110 -6.39 -8.68 -0.56
N ILE A 111 -5.15 -8.59 -0.08
CA ILE A 111 -4.21 -7.53 -0.50
C ILE A 111 -3.94 -7.54 -2.01
N LEU A 112 -3.80 -8.72 -2.63
CA LEU A 112 -3.61 -8.80 -4.08
C LEU A 112 -4.81 -8.21 -4.85
N GLY A 113 -6.02 -8.44 -4.37
CA GLY A 113 -7.24 -7.84 -4.91
C GLY A 113 -7.23 -6.31 -4.77
N GLN A 114 -6.87 -5.81 -3.61
CA GLN A 114 -6.78 -4.36 -3.32
C GLN A 114 -5.71 -3.66 -4.18
N VAL A 115 -4.54 -4.27 -4.35
CA VAL A 115 -3.49 -3.73 -5.23
C VAL A 115 -3.94 -3.70 -6.70
N LYS A 116 -4.67 -4.73 -7.16
CA LYS A 116 -5.25 -4.74 -8.52
C LYS A 116 -6.30 -3.65 -8.69
N GLU A 117 -7.12 -3.40 -7.67
CA GLU A 117 -8.13 -2.34 -7.70
C GLU A 117 -7.47 -0.96 -7.75
N ALA A 118 -6.51 -0.70 -6.87
CA ALA A 118 -5.73 0.54 -6.89
C ALA A 118 -5.08 0.81 -8.26
N TYR A 119 -4.53 -0.23 -8.88
CA TYR A 119 -3.95 -0.14 -10.22
C TYR A 119 -5.00 0.17 -11.29
N ARG A 120 -6.18 -0.47 -11.25
CA ARG A 120 -7.28 -0.17 -12.18
C ARG A 120 -7.76 1.28 -12.06
N GLN A 121 -7.89 1.79 -10.83
CA GLN A 121 -8.25 3.18 -10.56
C GLN A 121 -7.20 4.15 -11.11
N ALA A 122 -5.91 3.89 -10.89
CA ALA A 122 -4.84 4.70 -11.42
C ALA A 122 -4.82 4.71 -12.96
N MET A 123 -5.08 3.55 -13.60
CA MET A 123 -5.21 3.46 -15.06
C MET A 123 -6.42 4.26 -15.58
N SER A 124 -7.58 4.15 -14.94
CA SER A 124 -8.80 4.84 -15.38
C SER A 124 -8.67 6.36 -15.31
N GLN A 125 -7.81 6.87 -14.45
CA GLN A 125 -7.51 8.30 -14.30
C GLN A 125 -6.25 8.71 -15.06
N ASN A 126 -5.72 7.88 -15.96
CA ASN A 126 -4.49 8.12 -16.71
C ASN A 126 -3.29 8.47 -15.81
N ALA A 127 -3.24 7.95 -14.59
CA ALA A 127 -2.18 8.21 -13.62
C ALA A 127 -1.00 7.23 -13.74
N THR A 128 -1.08 6.21 -14.60
CA THR A 128 -0.01 5.27 -14.89
C THR A 128 0.51 5.40 -16.31
N GLY A 129 1.76 5.00 -16.53
CA GLY A 129 2.41 4.96 -17.82
C GLY A 129 3.26 3.70 -17.98
N ILE A 130 4.36 3.79 -18.71
CA ILE A 130 5.18 2.63 -19.06
C ILE A 130 5.84 2.00 -17.83
N ALA A 131 6.35 2.82 -16.91
CA ALA A 131 7.11 2.33 -15.75
C ALA A 131 6.20 1.57 -14.78
N LEU A 132 5.13 2.19 -14.28
CA LEU A 132 4.22 1.53 -13.35
C LEU A 132 3.48 0.37 -14.00
N ASN A 133 3.07 0.46 -15.26
CA ASN A 133 2.41 -0.64 -15.95
C ASN A 133 3.32 -1.89 -16.00
N ARG A 134 4.59 -1.73 -16.38
CA ARG A 134 5.56 -2.84 -16.37
C ARG A 134 5.79 -3.39 -14.97
N LEU A 135 5.93 -2.52 -13.99
CA LEU A 135 6.16 -2.88 -12.58
C LEU A 135 4.98 -3.68 -12.04
N MET A 136 3.74 -3.20 -12.23
CA MET A 136 2.53 -3.84 -11.72
C MET A 136 2.30 -5.20 -12.37
N HIS A 137 2.47 -5.32 -13.68
CA HIS A 137 2.37 -6.62 -14.35
C HIS A 137 3.37 -7.65 -13.82
N ARG A 138 4.62 -7.23 -13.54
CA ARG A 138 5.63 -8.09 -12.92
C ARG A 138 5.26 -8.44 -11.49
N ALA A 139 4.79 -7.48 -10.69
CA ALA A 139 4.35 -7.72 -9.31
C ALA A 139 3.21 -8.76 -9.26
N PHE A 140 2.20 -8.64 -10.13
CA PHE A 140 1.11 -9.61 -10.20
C PHE A 140 1.57 -11.01 -10.61
N ARG A 141 2.49 -11.10 -11.57
CA ARG A 141 3.08 -12.39 -11.97
C ARG A 141 3.86 -13.02 -10.82
N THR A 142 4.68 -12.25 -10.13
CA THR A 142 5.44 -12.70 -8.97
C THR A 142 4.53 -13.14 -7.83
N ALA A 143 3.51 -12.36 -7.49
CA ALA A 143 2.54 -12.72 -6.47
C ALA A 143 1.80 -14.02 -6.81
N LYS A 144 1.43 -14.23 -8.08
CA LYS A 144 0.83 -15.50 -8.52
C LYS A 144 1.80 -16.68 -8.31
N ARG A 145 3.07 -16.52 -8.70
CA ARG A 145 4.08 -17.57 -8.51
C ARG A 145 4.31 -17.88 -7.04
N VAL A 146 4.47 -16.87 -6.20
CA VAL A 146 4.61 -17.04 -4.74
C VAL A 146 3.46 -17.86 -4.17
N ARG A 147 2.23 -17.56 -4.57
CA ARG A 147 1.03 -18.27 -4.10
C ARG A 147 0.92 -19.71 -4.62
N THR A 148 1.42 -20.00 -5.82
CA THR A 148 1.32 -21.34 -6.44
C THR A 148 2.53 -22.21 -6.17
N GLU A 149 3.72 -21.62 -5.99
CA GLU A 149 4.99 -22.33 -5.83
C GLU A 149 5.43 -22.46 -4.37
N THR A 150 4.70 -21.84 -3.42
CA THR A 150 5.00 -21.91 -1.98
C THR A 150 3.76 -22.25 -1.17
N GLY A 151 3.95 -22.68 0.09
CA GLY A 151 2.87 -22.96 1.03
C GLY A 151 2.14 -21.74 1.60
N ILE A 152 2.44 -20.51 1.14
CA ILE A 152 1.89 -19.28 1.73
C ILE A 152 0.36 -19.17 1.60
N ALA A 153 -0.21 -19.81 0.58
CA ALA A 153 -1.65 -19.82 0.34
C ALA A 153 -2.33 -21.14 0.75
N ALA A 154 -1.60 -22.07 1.35
CA ALA A 154 -2.10 -23.40 1.68
C ALA A 154 -3.15 -23.40 2.80
N ASN A 155 -3.11 -22.41 3.69
CA ASN A 155 -4.11 -22.24 4.74
C ASN A 155 -4.97 -21.02 4.44
N PRO A 156 -6.30 -21.11 4.62
CA PRO A 156 -7.18 -19.95 4.49
C PRO A 156 -6.90 -18.99 5.67
N VAL A 157 -6.00 -18.04 5.44
CA VAL A 157 -5.62 -17.05 6.44
C VAL A 157 -6.43 -15.80 6.18
N SER A 158 -7.51 -15.63 6.94
CA SER A 158 -8.20 -14.34 7.06
C SER A 158 -8.18 -13.92 8.52
N VAL A 159 -8.29 -12.63 8.78
CA VAL A 159 -8.42 -12.11 10.16
C VAL A 159 -9.60 -12.79 10.85
N SER A 160 -10.72 -12.99 10.14
CA SER A 160 -11.89 -13.70 10.66
C SER A 160 -11.58 -15.15 11.00
N PHE A 161 -10.85 -15.88 10.15
CA PHE A 161 -10.44 -17.25 10.43
C PHE A 161 -9.52 -17.34 11.66
N ALA A 162 -8.50 -16.45 11.72
CA ALA A 162 -7.59 -16.39 12.86
C ALA A 162 -8.33 -16.05 14.17
N ALA A 163 -9.30 -15.14 14.13
CA ALA A 163 -10.13 -14.79 15.28
C ALA A 163 -10.99 -15.97 15.74
N VAL A 164 -11.61 -16.71 14.81
CA VAL A 164 -12.39 -17.91 15.14
C VAL A 164 -11.51 -19.02 15.76
N GLU A 165 -10.32 -19.25 15.19
CA GLU A 165 -9.39 -20.25 15.74
C GLU A 165 -8.86 -19.85 17.13
N LEU A 166 -8.60 -18.57 17.34
CA LEU A 166 -8.22 -18.05 18.66
C LEU A 166 -9.38 -18.20 19.65
N ALA A 167 -10.59 -17.83 19.26
CA ALA A 167 -11.79 -17.99 20.09
C ALA A 167 -12.00 -19.46 20.47
N LYS A 168 -11.88 -20.40 19.51
CA LYS A 168 -11.94 -21.83 19.81
C LYS A 168 -10.92 -22.24 20.88
N LYS A 169 -9.66 -21.78 20.79
CA LYS A 169 -8.61 -22.09 21.76
C LYS A 169 -8.88 -21.52 23.15
N ILE A 170 -9.53 -20.35 23.22
CA ILE A 170 -9.84 -19.69 24.50
C ILE A 170 -11.09 -20.28 25.16
N PHE A 171 -12.10 -20.63 24.36
CA PHE A 171 -13.43 -21.05 24.83
C PHE A 171 -13.68 -22.56 24.68
N SER A 172 -12.71 -23.34 24.16
CA SER A 172 -12.79 -24.80 24.18
C SER A 172 -12.40 -25.28 25.60
N THR A 173 -13.38 -25.40 26.45
CA THR A 173 -13.36 -26.20 27.68
C THR A 173 -14.14 -27.46 27.43
#